data_c5199324aee5885bbab28f1b5877e38a
#
_entry.id   c5199324aee5885bbab28f1b5877e38a
#
_cell.length_a   1.000
_cell.length_b   1.000
_cell.length_c   1.000
_cell.angle_alpha   90.00
_cell.angle_beta   90.00
_cell.angle_gamma   90.00
#
_symmetry.space_group_name_H-M   'P 1'
#
loop_
_entity.id
_entity.type
_entity.pdbx_description
1 polymer ?
#
loop_
_entity_poly.entity_id
_entity_poly.type
_entity_poly.pdbx_seq_one_letter_code
_entity_poly.pdbx_strand_id
1 'polypeptide(L)'
;MKKILYIIAITGVFLVSFPLTARKKTKKVVIAPESVEFINTHFQGVTIDKSEIERNTETLEYAVKLDNGDRIVFDEKGEWQEVKAGESGMIPRTLLPDTIYKYIAFKYPQRNIIETKKNSVGYKVELANGVELIFSSTGKFIRKNK
;
A
#
# COMPACT_ATOMS: atom_id res chain seq x y z
N MET A 1 75.66 -32.41 -13.01
CA MET A 1 74.31 -32.59 -13.52
C MET A 1 73.34 -31.70 -12.70
N LYS A 2 72.94 -30.59 -13.27
CA LYS A 2 72.01 -29.65 -12.60
C LYS A 2 70.56 -29.95 -13.04
N LYS A 3 69.76 -30.44 -12.11
CA LYS A 3 68.31 -30.63 -12.36
C LYS A 3 67.61 -29.31 -12.17
N ILE A 4 67.09 -28.74 -13.25
CA ILE A 4 66.27 -27.54 -13.26
C ILE A 4 64.83 -27.93 -12.94
N LEU A 5 64.34 -27.48 -11.76
CA LEU A 5 62.96 -27.67 -11.34
C LEU A 5 62.11 -26.54 -11.95
N TYR A 6 61.22 -26.85 -12.87
CA TYR A 6 60.24 -25.88 -13.37
C TYR A 6 59.06 -25.85 -12.41
N ILE A 7 58.91 -24.74 -11.71
CA ILE A 7 57.73 -24.43 -10.94
C ILE A 7 56.71 -23.83 -11.88
N ILE A 8 55.66 -24.55 -12.23
CA ILE A 8 54.50 -24.05 -12.96
C ILE A 8 53.62 -23.37 -11.95
N ALA A 9 53.59 -22.02 -11.95
CA ALA A 9 52.63 -21.23 -11.22
C ALA A 9 51.29 -21.25 -11.96
N ILE A 10 50.35 -22.01 -11.50
CA ILE A 10 48.96 -21.98 -11.97
C ILE A 10 48.27 -20.79 -11.32
N THR A 11 48.20 -19.66 -12.04
CA THR A 11 47.36 -18.53 -11.65
C THR A 11 45.91 -18.86 -11.95
N GLY A 12 45.19 -19.35 -10.94
CA GLY A 12 43.75 -19.53 -11.00
C GLY A 12 43.03 -18.20 -11.11
N VAL A 13 42.55 -17.88 -12.30
CA VAL A 13 41.62 -16.78 -12.50
C VAL A 13 40.27 -17.19 -11.91
N PHE A 14 39.95 -16.69 -10.72
CA PHE A 14 38.65 -16.84 -10.12
C PHE A 14 37.68 -15.87 -10.83
N LEU A 15 36.95 -16.39 -11.85
CA LEU A 15 35.82 -15.68 -12.44
C LEU A 15 34.68 -15.67 -11.43
N VAL A 16 34.61 -14.61 -10.64
CA VAL A 16 33.43 -14.34 -9.79
C VAL A 16 32.30 -13.92 -10.72
N SER A 17 31.45 -14.89 -11.06
CA SER A 17 30.20 -14.63 -11.76
C SER A 17 29.23 -13.96 -10.79
N PHE A 18 29.17 -12.62 -10.83
CA PHE A 18 28.10 -11.90 -10.17
C PHE A 18 26.78 -12.27 -10.88
N PRO A 19 25.76 -12.79 -10.18
CA PRO A 19 24.47 -12.95 -10.78
C PRO A 19 23.95 -11.55 -11.11
N LEU A 20 23.79 -11.29 -12.42
CA LEU A 20 23.12 -10.12 -12.92
C LEU A 20 21.65 -10.24 -12.50
N THR A 21 21.32 -9.75 -11.30
CA THR A 21 19.94 -9.67 -10.84
C THR A 21 19.22 -8.73 -11.81
N ALA A 22 18.50 -9.31 -12.75
CA ALA A 22 17.64 -8.57 -13.65
C ALA A 22 16.63 -7.80 -12.81
N ARG A 23 16.90 -6.51 -12.61
CA ARG A 23 15.98 -5.58 -11.96
C ARG A 23 14.73 -5.58 -12.81
N LYS A 24 13.68 -6.31 -12.38
CA LYS A 24 12.37 -6.24 -13.01
C LYS A 24 12.00 -4.77 -13.10
N LYS A 25 12.05 -4.19 -14.31
CA LYS A 25 11.49 -2.86 -14.56
C LYS A 25 10.00 -2.97 -14.27
N THR A 26 9.59 -2.53 -13.09
CA THR A 26 8.18 -2.42 -12.75
C THR A 26 7.61 -1.38 -13.70
N LYS A 27 6.77 -1.82 -14.63
CA LYS A 27 6.12 -0.92 -15.58
C LYS A 27 5.23 -0.01 -14.75
N LYS A 28 5.56 1.28 -14.68
CA LYS A 28 4.75 2.26 -13.96
C LYS A 28 3.37 2.29 -14.64
N VAL A 29 2.36 1.88 -13.93
CA VAL A 29 0.98 1.88 -14.42
C VAL A 29 0.48 3.32 -14.40
N VAL A 30 -0.15 3.76 -15.46
CA VAL A 30 -0.82 5.07 -15.51
C VAL A 30 -2.14 4.91 -14.77
N ILE A 31 -2.28 5.66 -13.69
CA ILE A 31 -3.53 5.75 -12.90
C ILE A 31 -4.39 6.90 -13.42
N ALA A 32 -5.69 6.84 -13.16
CA ALA A 32 -6.64 7.87 -13.57
C ALA A 32 -6.27 9.24 -12.96
N PRO A 33 -6.52 10.36 -13.68
CA PRO A 33 -6.27 11.71 -13.14
C PRO A 33 -6.99 11.96 -11.81
N GLU A 34 -8.19 11.43 -11.64
CA GLU A 34 -9.02 11.51 -10.44
C GLU A 34 -8.33 10.88 -9.23
N SER A 35 -7.60 9.77 -9.44
CA SER A 35 -6.78 9.13 -8.39
C SER A 35 -5.62 10.02 -7.97
N VAL A 36 -4.99 10.73 -8.91
CA VAL A 36 -3.89 11.67 -8.61
C VAL A 36 -4.41 12.85 -7.81
N GLU A 37 -5.57 13.41 -8.20
CA GLU A 37 -6.22 14.51 -7.48
C GLU A 37 -6.60 14.10 -6.06
N PHE A 38 -7.16 12.90 -5.90
CA PHE A 38 -7.46 12.33 -4.58
C PHE A 38 -6.22 12.24 -3.69
N ILE A 39 -5.10 11.72 -4.21
CA ILE A 39 -3.85 11.62 -3.45
C ILE A 39 -3.36 13.01 -3.05
N ASN A 40 -3.33 13.96 -3.95
CA ASN A 40 -2.89 15.33 -3.66
C ASN A 40 -3.75 16.03 -2.61
N THR A 41 -5.04 15.72 -2.57
CA THR A 41 -6.00 16.32 -1.63
C THR A 41 -5.86 15.73 -0.23
N HIS A 42 -5.74 14.42 -0.12
CA HIS A 42 -5.81 13.72 1.17
C HIS A 42 -4.44 13.33 1.75
N PHE A 43 -3.40 13.25 0.90
CA PHE A 43 -2.05 12.80 1.27
C PHE A 43 -1.02 13.89 0.93
N GLN A 44 -1.19 15.08 1.51
CA GLN A 44 -0.33 16.23 1.23
C GLN A 44 1.13 15.96 1.59
N GLY A 45 2.03 16.31 0.67
CA GLY A 45 3.48 16.16 0.86
C GLY A 45 4.00 14.72 0.67
N VAL A 46 3.15 13.80 0.22
CA VAL A 46 3.49 12.40 -0.03
C VAL A 46 3.54 12.16 -1.54
N THR A 47 4.47 11.34 -2.00
CA THR A 47 4.63 11.02 -3.42
C THR A 47 4.31 9.56 -3.73
N ILE A 48 3.96 9.27 -5.00
CA ILE A 48 3.71 7.92 -5.45
C ILE A 48 5.05 7.19 -5.63
N ASP A 49 5.29 6.17 -4.81
CA ASP A 49 6.44 5.28 -4.93
C ASP A 49 6.21 4.23 -6.02
N LYS A 50 5.05 3.57 -6.01
CA LYS A 50 4.72 2.48 -6.94
C LYS A 50 3.25 2.47 -7.29
N SER A 51 2.94 2.13 -8.54
CA SER A 51 1.59 1.82 -8.98
C SER A 51 1.58 0.48 -9.72
N GLU A 52 0.57 -0.35 -9.44
CA GLU A 52 0.40 -1.67 -10.05
C GLU A 52 -1.09 -1.98 -10.29
N ILE A 53 -1.35 -2.84 -11.28
CA ILE A 53 -2.69 -3.34 -11.53
C ILE A 53 -2.91 -4.54 -10.63
N GLU A 54 -3.95 -4.48 -9.80
CA GLU A 54 -4.49 -5.62 -9.09
C GLU A 54 -5.75 -6.10 -9.83
N ARG A 55 -5.76 -7.37 -10.20
CA ARG A 55 -6.94 -7.98 -10.79
C ARG A 55 -7.69 -8.72 -9.71
N ASN A 56 -8.82 -8.18 -9.33
CA ASN A 56 -9.83 -8.94 -8.61
C ASN A 56 -10.64 -9.76 -9.63
N THR A 57 -11.34 -10.79 -9.20
CA THR A 57 -12.07 -11.73 -10.09
C THR A 57 -13.12 -11.06 -10.98
N GLU A 58 -13.60 -9.87 -10.63
CA GLU A 58 -14.70 -9.18 -11.32
C GLU A 58 -14.37 -7.76 -11.79
N THR A 59 -13.35 -7.09 -11.20
CA THR A 59 -13.03 -5.69 -11.48
C THR A 59 -11.53 -5.48 -11.64
N LEU A 60 -11.18 -4.51 -12.48
CA LEU A 60 -9.82 -4.02 -12.59
C LEU A 60 -9.59 -2.95 -11.52
N GLU A 61 -8.61 -3.18 -10.67
CA GLU A 61 -8.22 -2.27 -9.59
C GLU A 61 -6.78 -1.81 -9.77
N TYR A 62 -6.48 -0.63 -9.30
CA TYR A 62 -5.16 -0.02 -9.34
C TYR A 62 -4.67 0.22 -7.92
N ALA A 63 -3.65 -0.51 -7.51
CA ALA A 63 -3.00 -0.30 -6.22
C ALA A 63 -1.88 0.73 -6.36
N VAL A 64 -1.89 1.72 -5.49
CA VAL A 64 -0.87 2.76 -5.39
C VAL A 64 -0.24 2.68 -4.01
N LYS A 65 1.08 2.57 -3.97
CA LYS A 65 1.87 2.69 -2.76
C LYS A 65 2.53 4.06 -2.73
N LEU A 66 2.38 4.76 -1.62
CA LEU A 66 3.01 6.05 -1.37
C LEU A 66 4.37 5.86 -0.67
N ASP A 67 5.23 6.87 -0.72
CA ASP A 67 6.58 6.84 -0.15
C ASP A 67 6.61 6.76 1.38
N ASN A 68 5.52 7.17 2.05
CA ASN A 68 5.31 6.98 3.50
C ASN A 68 4.75 5.59 3.86
N GLY A 69 4.65 4.68 2.88
CA GLY A 69 4.14 3.33 3.06
C GLY A 69 2.62 3.17 2.99
N ASP A 70 1.85 4.24 2.91
CA ASP A 70 0.39 4.16 2.73
C ASP A 70 0.06 3.46 1.40
N ARG A 71 -1.00 2.66 1.39
CA ARG A 71 -1.49 1.96 0.20
C ARG A 71 -2.93 2.35 -0.06
N ILE A 72 -3.21 2.67 -1.32
CA ILE A 72 -4.54 3.05 -1.78
C ILE A 72 -4.90 2.16 -2.96
N VAL A 73 -6.13 1.66 -2.97
CA VAL A 73 -6.71 0.94 -4.12
C VAL A 73 -7.80 1.81 -4.73
N PHE A 74 -7.74 1.95 -6.04
CA PHE A 74 -8.72 2.67 -6.85
C PHE A 74 -9.38 1.72 -7.83
N ASP A 75 -10.63 1.98 -8.19
CA ASP A 75 -11.31 1.34 -9.29
C ASP A 75 -10.88 1.92 -10.66
N GLU A 76 -11.47 1.43 -11.74
CA GLU A 76 -11.21 1.88 -13.11
C GLU A 76 -11.54 3.37 -13.34
N LYS A 77 -12.42 3.94 -12.53
CA LYS A 77 -12.85 5.35 -12.62
C LYS A 77 -11.97 6.28 -11.79
N GLY A 78 -11.02 5.72 -11.03
CA GLY A 78 -10.20 6.49 -10.12
C GLY A 78 -10.85 6.78 -8.76
N GLU A 79 -11.99 6.12 -8.44
CA GLU A 79 -12.59 6.20 -7.12
C GLU A 79 -11.88 5.26 -6.14
N TRP A 80 -11.54 5.74 -4.95
CA TRP A 80 -10.88 4.92 -3.96
C TRP A 80 -11.81 3.84 -3.39
N GLN A 81 -11.28 2.63 -3.22
CA GLN A 81 -11.96 1.47 -2.68
C GLN A 81 -11.38 1.03 -1.33
N GLU A 82 -10.07 1.17 -1.17
CA GLU A 82 -9.35 0.80 0.04
C GLU A 82 -8.24 1.80 0.32
N VAL A 83 -8.06 2.15 1.60
CA VAL A 83 -6.90 2.90 2.09
C VAL A 83 -6.36 2.19 3.31
N LYS A 84 -5.07 1.87 3.29
CA LYS A 84 -4.34 1.26 4.39
C LYS A 84 -3.16 2.13 4.78
N ALA A 85 -3.07 2.42 6.07
CA ALA A 85 -1.98 3.20 6.62
C ALA A 85 -0.65 2.46 6.56
N GLY A 86 0.40 3.18 6.23
CA GLY A 86 1.79 2.75 6.30
C GLY A 86 2.43 3.04 7.65
N GLU A 87 3.58 3.70 7.61
CA GLU A 87 4.39 3.96 8.81
C GLU A 87 3.73 4.90 9.83
N SER A 88 2.85 5.81 9.36
CA SER A 88 2.12 6.72 10.26
C SER A 88 1.17 6.00 11.22
N GLY A 89 0.75 4.77 10.89
CA GLY A 89 -0.18 3.97 11.66
C GLY A 89 -1.59 4.58 11.77
N MET A 90 -1.96 5.50 10.85
CA MET A 90 -3.29 6.11 10.79
C MET A 90 -3.61 6.63 9.38
N ILE A 91 -4.86 6.48 8.95
CA ILE A 91 -5.34 7.08 7.69
C ILE A 91 -5.68 8.57 7.88
N PRO A 92 -5.65 9.39 6.81
CA PRO A 92 -6.06 10.80 6.87
C PRO A 92 -7.50 10.97 7.36
N ARG A 93 -7.72 11.96 8.26
CA ARG A 93 -9.07 12.25 8.81
C ARG A 93 -10.08 12.77 7.79
N THR A 94 -9.62 13.16 6.63
CA THR A 94 -10.47 13.71 5.53
C THR A 94 -11.15 12.63 4.70
N LEU A 95 -10.84 11.35 4.93
CA LEU A 95 -11.32 10.24 4.09
C LEU A 95 -12.74 9.77 4.40
N LEU A 96 -13.14 9.84 5.66
CA LEU A 96 -14.38 9.27 6.14
C LEU A 96 -15.33 10.36 6.67
N PRO A 97 -16.64 10.10 6.68
CA PRO A 97 -17.59 11.00 7.36
C PRO A 97 -17.24 11.26 8.83
N ASP A 98 -17.42 12.47 9.29
CA ASP A 98 -17.17 12.87 10.68
C ASP A 98 -17.92 12.03 11.70
N THR A 99 -19.10 11.51 11.35
CA THR A 99 -19.89 10.61 12.18
C THR A 99 -19.14 9.35 12.56
N ILE A 100 -18.31 8.80 11.67
CA ILE A 100 -17.46 7.63 11.93
C ILE A 100 -16.39 7.98 12.95
N TYR A 101 -15.69 9.10 12.74
CA TYR A 101 -14.64 9.56 13.68
C TYR A 101 -15.20 9.84 15.06
N LYS A 102 -16.38 10.49 15.15
CA LYS A 102 -17.05 10.75 16.43
C LYS A 102 -17.43 9.46 17.16
N TYR A 103 -17.97 8.48 16.42
CA TYR A 103 -18.29 7.16 16.98
C TYR A 103 -17.06 6.46 17.53
N ILE A 104 -15.97 6.44 16.75
CA ILE A 104 -14.72 5.77 17.15
C ILE A 104 -14.09 6.50 18.35
N ALA A 105 -14.04 7.81 18.34
CA ALA A 105 -13.50 8.59 19.46
C ALA A 105 -14.27 8.33 20.76
N PHE A 106 -15.58 8.12 20.68
CA PHE A 106 -16.43 7.84 21.85
C PHE A 106 -16.32 6.38 22.34
N LYS A 107 -16.35 5.41 21.42
CA LYS A 107 -16.40 3.97 21.77
C LYS A 107 -15.02 3.33 21.89
N TYR A 108 -14.03 3.86 21.19
CA TYR A 108 -12.67 3.34 21.11
C TYR A 108 -11.65 4.47 21.27
N PRO A 109 -11.63 5.18 22.42
CA PRO A 109 -10.74 6.31 22.65
C PRO A 109 -9.29 5.90 22.43
N GLN A 110 -8.50 6.80 21.83
CA GLN A 110 -7.07 6.62 21.53
C GLN A 110 -6.77 5.45 20.57
N ARG A 111 -7.72 5.04 19.72
CA ARG A 111 -7.50 4.05 18.68
C ARG A 111 -7.49 4.72 17.32
N ASN A 112 -6.38 4.52 16.60
CA ASN A 112 -6.23 4.97 15.23
C ASN A 112 -6.99 4.03 14.28
N ILE A 113 -7.52 4.61 13.20
CA ILE A 113 -8.00 3.87 12.05
C ILE A 113 -6.79 3.57 11.18
N ILE A 114 -6.51 2.30 10.92
CA ILE A 114 -5.36 1.84 10.13
C ILE A 114 -5.75 1.37 8.73
N GLU A 115 -7.00 0.99 8.52
CA GLU A 115 -7.50 0.58 7.22
C GLU A 115 -8.99 0.95 7.09
N THR A 116 -9.37 1.34 5.88
CA THR A 116 -10.78 1.49 5.51
C THR A 116 -11.03 0.95 4.11
N LYS A 117 -12.19 0.31 3.92
CA LYS A 117 -12.70 -0.11 2.61
C LYS A 117 -14.08 0.49 2.40
N LYS A 118 -14.32 0.96 1.18
CA LYS A 118 -15.59 1.51 0.74
C LYS A 118 -16.26 0.52 -0.23
N ASN A 119 -17.55 0.31 -0.07
CA ASN A 119 -18.35 -0.48 -0.99
C ASN A 119 -19.77 0.10 -1.10
N SER A 120 -20.66 -0.56 -1.85
CA SER A 120 -22.05 -0.12 -2.04
C SER A 120 -22.87 -0.04 -0.75
N VAL A 121 -22.49 -0.77 0.31
CA VAL A 121 -23.18 -0.76 1.61
C VAL A 121 -22.71 0.39 2.49
N GLY A 122 -21.44 0.79 2.38
CA GLY A 122 -20.85 1.84 3.19
C GLY A 122 -19.35 1.62 3.44
N TYR A 123 -18.94 1.69 4.69
CA TYR A 123 -17.53 1.63 5.08
C TYR A 123 -17.25 0.47 6.03
N LYS A 124 -16.19 -0.27 5.75
CA LYS A 124 -15.53 -1.16 6.70
C LYS A 124 -14.31 -0.42 7.23
N VAL A 125 -14.14 -0.37 8.54
CA VAL A 125 -13.06 0.35 9.21
C VAL A 125 -12.33 -0.60 10.14
N GLU A 126 -11.02 -0.67 10.06
CA GLU A 126 -10.17 -1.42 10.97
C GLU A 126 -9.37 -0.48 11.88
N LEU A 127 -9.38 -0.77 13.17
CA LEU A 127 -8.62 -0.05 14.19
C LEU A 127 -7.28 -0.74 14.47
N ALA A 128 -6.32 0.00 15.00
CA ALA A 128 -4.97 -0.48 15.31
C ALA A 128 -4.91 -1.69 16.27
N ASN A 129 -6.00 -2.01 16.96
CA ASN A 129 -6.12 -3.18 17.83
C ASN A 129 -6.84 -4.36 17.16
N GLY A 130 -7.04 -4.33 15.83
CA GLY A 130 -7.69 -5.39 15.05
C GLY A 130 -9.21 -5.41 15.13
N VAL A 131 -9.84 -4.40 15.74
CA VAL A 131 -11.30 -4.29 15.76
C VAL A 131 -11.79 -3.80 14.39
N GLU A 132 -12.69 -4.57 13.78
CA GLU A 132 -13.37 -4.19 12.54
C GLU A 132 -14.78 -3.69 12.81
N LEU A 133 -15.11 -2.53 12.23
CA LEU A 133 -16.41 -1.87 12.36
C LEU A 133 -17.03 -1.64 10.98
N ILE A 134 -18.33 -1.85 10.88
CA ILE A 134 -19.10 -1.60 9.65
C ILE A 134 -20.02 -0.41 9.87
N PHE A 135 -19.99 0.52 8.93
CA PHE A 135 -20.81 1.72 8.89
C PHE A 135 -21.57 1.81 7.57
N SER A 136 -22.74 2.43 7.58
CA SER A 136 -23.48 2.77 6.36
C SER A 136 -22.75 3.83 5.53
N SER A 137 -23.22 4.10 4.31
CA SER A 137 -22.71 5.17 3.46
C SER A 137 -22.83 6.57 4.09
N THR A 138 -23.76 6.76 5.03
CA THR A 138 -23.92 8.01 5.80
C THR A 138 -23.09 8.05 7.08
N GLY A 139 -22.27 7.01 7.34
CA GLY A 139 -21.43 6.91 8.53
C GLY A 139 -22.15 6.45 9.80
N LYS A 140 -23.37 5.89 9.69
CA LYS A 140 -24.08 5.30 10.85
C LYS A 140 -23.50 3.92 11.14
N PHE A 141 -23.16 3.66 12.41
CA PHE A 141 -22.69 2.35 12.84
C PHE A 141 -23.75 1.26 12.60
N ILE A 142 -23.32 0.15 12.01
CA ILE A 142 -24.17 -1.03 11.73
C ILE A 142 -23.80 -2.16 12.69
N ARG A 143 -22.54 -2.59 12.69
CA ARG A 143 -22.08 -3.71 13.49
C ARG A 143 -20.56 -3.73 13.67
N LYS A 144 -20.13 -4.50 14.65
CA LYS A 144 -18.73 -4.93 14.81
C LYS A 144 -18.58 -6.32 14.20
N ASN A 145 -17.53 -6.54 13.43
CA ASN A 145 -17.11 -7.88 13.06
C ASN A 145 -16.29 -8.49 14.20
N LYS A 146 -16.42 -9.81 14.31
CA LYS A 146 -15.60 -10.59 15.26
C LYS A 146 -14.21 -10.81 14.68
#